data_98ced91b5d124eea971f1a80b440ddc9
#
_entry.id   98ced91b5d124eea971f1a80b440ddc9
#
_cell.length_a   1.000
_cell.length_b   1.000
_cell.length_c   1.000
_cell.angle_alpha   90.00
_cell.angle_beta   90.00
_cell.angle_gamma   90.00
#
_symmetry.space_group_name_H-M   'P 1'
#
loop_
_entity.id
_entity.type
_entity.pdbx_description
1 polymer ?
#
loop_
_entity_poly.entity_id
_entity_poly.type
_entity_poly.pdbx_seq_one_letter_code
_entity_poly.pdbx_strand_id
1 'polypeptide(L)'
;MTSQDSDLRHLGRQILFARPIIIVLSILATLEWPASLIARRCLVFLFGYLVLSLAIIGLEVLLTEKDWRFPLVIDLMMLMILIYLVPFTVPVWFPFLFVSYAAGTRWGLSSATPLTAALALIITLVDVVDRDTRPLHLPTWIAIVGAMFASGAGMAFLGDRSRRWAEQNHFLSSITATMQVEQGLAESLRQFLEELATWFHAEQAFLVFRDMDLERIFLWRLKSGESERLSPDSFALARADGFLLDDFDATLCWNSLQGVGSGFGWDRRNGQAVKNLPRLPGPTQSEFEIRSFMTVTFDQNEKAAGRLFVVNSKGSGNAPFRKEDLEWLERVARHVVPSLENVFLLRHLRARAIEAERSRISRDLHDGILQTLLSIEIQLDVLRRRVLAAPDHAEAALSSLQHTVKNESAELRSFVTDLKPVRVQSADLVDLMRGFAERFRNESSLALDLLVDSAELRAPDRVCRELFQIYREALNNIKKHAKATHVVVKLSQDDSRLLLVVDDNGEGFSFAGKFTGDELDRLRLGPISIKERTRTVNGFLTVESNPGHGARLTIEVPLG
;
A
#
# COMPACT_ATOMS: atom_id res chain seq x y z
N MET A 1 6.18 16.41 9.97
CA MET A 1 6.96 16.95 8.82
C MET A 1 6.46 16.22 7.58
N THR A 2 5.62 16.86 6.79
CA THR A 2 4.84 16.21 5.73
C THR A 2 5.74 15.87 4.54
N SER A 3 5.48 14.72 3.88
CA SER A 3 6.20 14.25 2.68
C SER A 3 6.19 15.29 1.54
N GLN A 4 5.26 16.21 1.54
CA GLN A 4 5.16 17.37 0.63
C GLN A 4 6.42 18.26 0.64
N ASP A 5 7.11 18.33 1.79
CA ASP A 5 8.39 19.06 1.92
C ASP A 5 9.58 18.35 1.25
N SER A 6 9.53 17.04 1.00
CA SER A 6 10.67 16.29 0.46
C SER A 6 10.86 16.49 -1.04
N ASP A 7 9.80 16.53 -1.84
CA ASP A 7 9.89 16.63 -3.30
C ASP A 7 10.00 18.06 -3.79
N LEU A 8 9.39 19.02 -3.08
CA LEU A 8 9.70 20.44 -3.26
C LEU A 8 11.17 20.72 -2.92
N ARG A 9 11.74 20.01 -1.94
CA ARG A 9 13.20 20.03 -1.67
C ARG A 9 14.01 19.42 -2.81
N HIS A 10 13.52 18.36 -3.45
CA HIS A 10 14.21 17.75 -4.59
C HIS A 10 14.28 18.72 -5.79
N LEU A 11 13.16 19.39 -6.09
CA LEU A 11 13.11 20.41 -7.14
C LEU A 11 14.00 21.60 -6.80
N GLY A 12 13.96 22.05 -5.53
CA GLY A 12 14.85 23.08 -5.02
C GLY A 12 16.33 22.70 -5.14
N ARG A 13 16.71 21.45 -4.83
CA ARG A 13 18.08 20.96 -5.02
C ARG A 13 18.50 20.96 -6.48
N GLN A 14 17.63 20.58 -7.42
CA GLN A 14 17.94 20.64 -8.85
C GLN A 14 18.22 22.08 -9.31
N ILE A 15 17.44 23.05 -8.85
CA ILE A 15 17.67 24.47 -9.13
C ILE A 15 19.01 24.93 -8.53
N LEU A 16 19.34 24.48 -7.33
CA LEU A 16 20.60 24.80 -6.67
C LEU A 16 21.81 24.29 -7.46
N PHE A 17 21.77 23.05 -7.94
CA PHE A 17 22.85 22.46 -8.74
C PHE A 17 22.94 23.04 -10.17
N ALA A 18 21.84 23.55 -10.72
CA ALA A 18 21.87 24.24 -12.02
C ALA A 18 22.57 25.61 -11.95
N ARG A 19 22.59 26.27 -10.79
CA ARG A 19 23.18 27.61 -10.58
C ARG A 19 24.64 27.72 -10.99
N PRO A 20 25.59 26.87 -10.52
CA PRO A 20 27.00 26.94 -10.94
C PRO A 20 27.17 26.76 -12.45
N ILE A 21 26.38 25.90 -13.08
CA ILE A 21 26.43 25.67 -14.54
C ILE A 21 26.10 26.95 -15.27
N ILE A 22 25.10 27.69 -14.87
CA ILE A 22 24.65 28.92 -15.48
C ILE A 22 25.68 30.04 -15.30
N ILE A 23 26.31 30.11 -14.12
CA ILE A 23 27.38 31.05 -13.86
C ILE A 23 28.61 30.74 -14.74
N VAL A 24 28.97 29.47 -14.90
CA VAL A 24 30.06 29.05 -15.80
C VAL A 24 29.76 29.44 -17.25
N LEU A 25 28.53 29.23 -17.73
CA LEU A 25 28.12 29.69 -19.06
C LEU A 25 28.24 31.21 -19.22
N SER A 26 27.88 31.98 -18.18
CA SER A 26 28.07 33.44 -18.19
C SER A 26 29.54 33.85 -18.21
N ILE A 27 30.41 33.10 -17.51
CA ILE A 27 31.87 33.31 -17.55
C ILE A 27 32.40 33.02 -18.95
N LEU A 28 32.03 31.89 -19.55
CA LEU A 28 32.47 31.52 -20.91
C LEU A 28 32.05 32.58 -21.93
N ALA A 29 30.80 33.04 -21.85
CA ALA A 29 30.32 34.14 -22.71
C ALA A 29 31.06 35.47 -22.53
N THR A 30 31.59 35.72 -21.33
CA THR A 30 32.38 36.92 -21.05
C THR A 30 33.81 36.79 -21.57
N LEU A 31 34.37 35.60 -21.65
CA LEU A 31 35.72 35.33 -22.15
C LEU A 31 35.88 35.61 -23.66
N GLU A 32 34.79 35.52 -24.43
CA GLU A 32 34.79 35.88 -25.86
C GLU A 32 34.90 37.39 -26.14
N TRP A 33 34.83 38.22 -25.11
CA TRP A 33 34.91 39.67 -25.26
C TRP A 33 36.34 40.16 -25.35
N PRO A 34 36.56 41.29 -26.06
CA PRO A 34 37.86 41.94 -26.07
C PRO A 34 38.27 42.33 -24.65
N ALA A 35 39.56 42.22 -24.34
CA ALA A 35 40.12 42.45 -23.01
C ALA A 35 39.94 43.91 -22.57
N SER A 36 38.76 44.28 -22.11
CA SER A 36 38.40 45.58 -21.56
C SER A 36 38.40 45.55 -20.03
N LEU A 37 38.50 46.73 -19.40
CA LEU A 37 38.38 46.85 -17.95
C LEU A 37 37.02 46.33 -17.45
N ILE A 38 35.96 46.52 -18.23
CA ILE A 38 34.61 46.09 -17.95
C ILE A 38 34.53 44.54 -17.97
N ALA A 39 35.10 43.88 -18.98
CA ALA A 39 35.15 42.42 -19.07
C ALA A 39 35.90 41.82 -17.86
N ARG A 40 37.00 42.42 -17.44
CA ARG A 40 37.76 41.97 -16.24
C ARG A 40 36.93 42.11 -14.96
N ARG A 41 36.21 43.21 -14.76
CA ARG A 41 35.33 43.41 -13.59
C ARG A 41 34.17 42.42 -13.59
N CYS A 42 33.58 42.18 -14.73
CA CYS A 42 32.51 41.16 -14.89
C CYS A 42 33.02 39.77 -14.55
N LEU A 43 34.18 39.36 -15.04
CA LEU A 43 34.80 38.08 -14.72
C LEU A 43 35.07 37.91 -13.22
N VAL A 44 35.66 38.92 -12.58
CA VAL A 44 35.92 38.89 -11.13
C VAL A 44 34.60 38.71 -10.35
N PHE A 45 33.56 39.44 -10.75
CA PHE A 45 32.24 39.34 -10.13
C PHE A 45 31.62 37.95 -10.32
N LEU A 46 31.63 37.41 -11.54
CA LEU A 46 31.08 36.07 -11.85
C LEU A 46 31.86 34.97 -11.14
N PHE A 47 33.17 35.05 -11.01
CA PHE A 47 33.96 34.10 -10.20
C PHE A 47 33.61 34.21 -8.71
N GLY A 48 33.44 35.41 -8.16
CA GLY A 48 32.94 35.60 -6.79
C GLY A 48 31.57 35.00 -6.57
N TYR A 49 30.66 35.17 -7.54
CA TYR A 49 29.35 34.58 -7.51
C TYR A 49 29.38 33.04 -7.63
N LEU A 50 30.28 32.47 -8.43
CA LEU A 50 30.51 31.03 -8.52
C LEU A 50 30.95 30.45 -7.16
N VAL A 51 31.94 31.10 -6.52
CA VAL A 51 32.41 30.68 -5.19
C VAL A 51 31.28 30.76 -4.15
N LEU A 52 30.51 31.84 -4.15
CA LEU A 52 29.35 31.99 -3.27
C LEU A 52 28.29 30.91 -3.53
N SER A 53 28.02 30.60 -4.81
CA SER A 53 27.07 29.54 -5.20
C SER A 53 27.52 28.16 -4.69
N LEU A 54 28.79 27.83 -4.82
CA LEU A 54 29.36 26.57 -4.31
C LEU A 54 29.33 26.52 -2.78
N ALA A 55 29.60 27.66 -2.10
CA ALA A 55 29.47 27.75 -0.64
C ALA A 55 28.04 27.56 -0.16
N ILE A 56 27.03 28.09 -0.87
CA ILE A 56 25.62 27.88 -0.57
C ILE A 56 25.25 26.40 -0.74
N ILE A 57 25.73 25.74 -1.80
CA ILE A 57 25.51 24.28 -2.01
C ILE A 57 26.15 23.49 -0.86
N GLY A 58 27.40 23.81 -0.49
CA GLY A 58 28.07 23.13 0.62
C GLY A 58 27.35 23.31 1.96
N LEU A 59 26.90 24.55 2.23
CA LEU A 59 26.16 24.86 3.46
C LEU A 59 24.80 24.10 3.52
N GLU A 60 24.15 23.94 2.40
CA GLU A 60 22.85 23.27 2.32
C GLU A 60 22.95 21.76 2.38
N VAL A 61 24.04 21.17 1.90
CA VAL A 61 24.36 19.75 2.13
C VAL A 61 24.61 19.49 3.63
N LEU A 62 25.15 20.49 4.35
CA LEU A 62 25.46 20.39 5.79
C LEU A 62 24.26 20.72 6.69
N LEU A 63 23.38 21.63 6.27
CA LEU A 63 22.25 22.12 7.08
C LEU A 63 20.92 21.58 6.52
N THR A 64 20.43 20.50 7.08
CA THR A 64 19.25 19.73 6.62
C THR A 64 17.90 20.43 6.82
N GLU A 65 17.81 21.65 7.38
CA GLU A 65 16.54 22.18 7.91
C GLU A 65 16.16 23.62 7.54
N LYS A 66 16.61 24.27 6.48
CA LYS A 66 16.22 25.68 6.29
C LYS A 66 15.56 26.06 4.96
N ASP A 67 14.66 27.07 5.12
CA ASP A 67 13.78 27.69 4.11
C ASP A 67 14.54 28.20 2.86
N TRP A 68 14.21 27.61 1.70
CA TRP A 68 14.80 27.86 0.37
C TRP A 68 14.57 29.28 -0.20
N ARG A 69 14.09 30.21 0.60
CA ARG A 69 13.79 31.60 0.12
C ARG A 69 15.02 32.40 -0.16
N PHE A 70 16.08 32.24 0.61
CA PHE A 70 17.31 33.01 0.52
C PHE A 70 18.07 32.87 -0.81
N PRO A 71 18.25 31.69 -1.39
CA PRO A 71 19.05 31.55 -2.62
C PRO A 71 18.51 32.35 -3.80
N LEU A 72 17.18 32.43 -3.99
CA LEU A 72 16.60 33.17 -5.10
C LEU A 72 16.75 34.69 -4.93
N VAL A 73 16.69 35.20 -3.69
CA VAL A 73 16.94 36.59 -3.39
C VAL A 73 18.38 36.96 -3.73
N ILE A 74 19.34 36.08 -3.41
CA ILE A 74 20.74 36.24 -3.76
C ILE A 74 20.91 36.27 -5.29
N ASP A 75 20.28 35.35 -6.02
CA ASP A 75 20.32 35.29 -7.48
C ASP A 75 19.76 36.57 -8.10
N LEU A 76 18.68 37.11 -7.55
CA LEU A 76 18.08 38.37 -7.99
C LEU A 76 19.01 39.53 -7.74
N MET A 77 19.62 39.61 -6.55
CA MET A 77 20.62 40.67 -6.24
C MET A 77 21.83 40.58 -7.16
N MET A 78 22.33 39.35 -7.40
CA MET A 78 23.47 39.14 -8.30
C MET A 78 23.14 39.51 -9.74
N LEU A 79 21.94 39.20 -10.21
CA LEU A 79 21.47 39.63 -11.52
C LEU A 79 21.39 41.15 -11.62
N MET A 80 20.87 41.84 -10.59
CA MET A 80 20.81 43.30 -10.57
C MET A 80 22.19 43.95 -10.62
N ILE A 81 23.17 43.42 -9.89
CA ILE A 81 24.56 43.87 -9.93
C ILE A 81 25.17 43.64 -11.32
N LEU A 82 24.88 42.45 -11.92
CA LEU A 82 25.40 42.14 -13.25
C LEU A 82 24.80 43.05 -14.32
N ILE A 83 23.51 43.38 -14.24
CA ILE A 83 22.86 44.37 -15.13
C ILE A 83 23.53 45.73 -15.02
N TYR A 84 23.88 46.17 -13.81
CA TYR A 84 24.57 47.43 -13.59
C TYR A 84 26.01 47.45 -14.17
N LEU A 85 26.74 46.31 -14.04
CA LEU A 85 28.12 46.18 -14.53
C LEU A 85 28.19 46.04 -16.04
N VAL A 86 27.28 45.35 -16.66
CA VAL A 86 27.32 44.94 -18.07
C VAL A 86 25.91 44.89 -18.66
N PRO A 87 25.30 46.03 -18.94
CA PRO A 87 23.95 46.06 -19.45
C PRO A 87 23.86 45.44 -20.84
N PHE A 88 22.77 44.71 -21.09
CA PHE A 88 22.33 44.17 -22.37
C PHE A 88 23.32 43.27 -23.12
N THR A 89 24.01 42.39 -22.40
CA THR A 89 24.99 41.48 -22.97
C THR A 89 24.65 40.02 -22.73
N VAL A 90 25.25 39.12 -23.50
CA VAL A 90 25.01 37.67 -23.40
C VAL A 90 25.18 37.14 -21.97
N PRO A 91 26.18 37.58 -21.16
CA PRO A 91 26.31 37.15 -19.77
C PRO A 91 25.08 37.39 -18.87
N VAL A 92 24.27 38.41 -19.14
CA VAL A 92 23.07 38.75 -18.37
C VAL A 92 21.90 37.83 -18.70
N TRP A 93 21.86 37.29 -19.92
CA TRP A 93 20.75 36.45 -20.37
C TRP A 93 20.64 35.14 -19.59
N PHE A 94 21.76 34.49 -19.32
CA PHE A 94 21.75 33.22 -18.61
C PHE A 94 21.19 33.34 -17.19
N PRO A 95 21.67 34.25 -16.32
CA PRO A 95 21.06 34.46 -15.00
C PRO A 95 19.62 34.96 -15.07
N PHE A 96 19.25 35.80 -16.05
CA PHE A 96 17.86 36.23 -16.25
C PHE A 96 16.91 35.07 -16.53
N LEU A 97 17.28 34.20 -17.48
CA LEU A 97 16.48 33.00 -17.79
C LEU A 97 16.38 32.04 -16.58
N PHE A 98 17.48 31.92 -15.84
CA PHE A 98 17.51 31.11 -14.63
C PHE A 98 16.60 31.66 -13.53
N VAL A 99 16.67 32.95 -13.24
CA VAL A 99 15.79 33.58 -12.24
C VAL A 99 14.33 33.48 -12.67
N SER A 100 14.03 33.65 -13.96
CA SER A 100 12.68 33.49 -14.50
C SER A 100 12.14 32.04 -14.31
N TYR A 101 12.97 31.03 -14.60
CA TYR A 101 12.66 29.63 -14.36
C TYR A 101 12.47 29.32 -12.86
N ALA A 102 13.41 29.77 -12.02
CA ALA A 102 13.36 29.56 -10.59
C ALA A 102 12.15 30.26 -9.93
N ALA A 103 11.76 31.43 -10.42
CA ALA A 103 10.53 32.10 -9.99
C ALA A 103 9.27 31.31 -10.38
N GLY A 104 9.24 30.79 -11.61
CA GLY A 104 8.15 29.94 -12.09
C GLY A 104 7.97 28.67 -11.25
N THR A 105 9.05 27.97 -10.94
CA THR A 105 9.03 26.77 -10.08
C THR A 105 8.59 27.07 -8.66
N ARG A 106 8.88 28.26 -8.14
CA ARG A 106 8.62 28.59 -6.74
C ARG A 106 7.27 29.24 -6.50
N TRP A 107 6.90 30.21 -7.31
CA TRP A 107 5.73 31.06 -7.09
C TRP A 107 4.62 30.85 -8.12
N GLY A 108 4.85 29.99 -9.09
CA GLY A 108 3.92 29.74 -10.20
C GLY A 108 3.93 30.86 -11.23
N LEU A 109 3.22 30.59 -12.33
CA LEU A 109 3.21 31.48 -13.50
C LEU A 109 2.64 32.87 -13.21
N SER A 110 1.60 32.96 -12.40
CA SER A 110 0.91 34.22 -12.06
C SER A 110 1.83 35.24 -11.35
N SER A 111 2.77 34.77 -10.55
CA SER A 111 3.71 35.61 -9.80
C SER A 111 5.06 35.78 -10.54
N ALA A 112 5.47 34.78 -11.31
CA ALA A 112 6.72 34.83 -12.07
C ALA A 112 6.65 35.76 -13.29
N THR A 113 5.50 35.80 -13.98
CA THR A 113 5.34 36.68 -15.17
C THR A 113 5.54 38.16 -14.89
N PRO A 114 4.94 38.79 -13.87
CA PRO A 114 5.18 40.18 -13.57
C PRO A 114 6.63 40.45 -13.15
N LEU A 115 7.27 39.53 -12.40
CA LEU A 115 8.68 39.63 -12.04
C LEU A 115 9.58 39.60 -13.28
N THR A 116 9.34 38.67 -14.20
CA THR A 116 10.08 38.53 -15.46
C THR A 116 9.91 39.78 -16.32
N ALA A 117 8.69 40.31 -16.40
CA ALA A 117 8.41 41.55 -17.13
C ALA A 117 9.13 42.76 -16.50
N ALA A 118 9.13 42.87 -15.18
CA ALA A 118 9.84 43.93 -14.46
C ALA A 118 11.35 43.84 -14.69
N LEU A 119 11.95 42.67 -14.63
CA LEU A 119 13.37 42.44 -14.91
C LEU A 119 13.73 42.80 -16.35
N ALA A 120 12.93 42.36 -17.32
CA ALA A 120 13.12 42.71 -18.72
C ALA A 120 13.03 44.22 -18.94
N LEU A 121 12.09 44.91 -18.28
CA LEU A 121 11.96 46.37 -18.33
C LEU A 121 13.19 47.08 -17.72
N ILE A 122 13.68 46.60 -16.57
CA ILE A 122 14.87 47.19 -15.91
C ILE A 122 16.09 47.03 -16.82
N ILE A 123 16.33 45.85 -17.40
CA ILE A 123 17.43 45.57 -18.31
C ILE A 123 17.37 46.54 -19.50
N THR A 124 16.17 46.72 -20.10
CA THR A 124 15.97 47.60 -21.24
C THR A 124 16.14 49.07 -20.87
N LEU A 125 15.69 49.50 -19.68
CA LEU A 125 15.82 50.86 -19.21
C LEU A 125 17.31 51.22 -18.97
N VAL A 126 18.06 50.32 -18.32
CA VAL A 126 19.50 50.52 -18.12
C VAL A 126 20.24 50.62 -19.46
N ASP A 127 19.88 49.77 -20.43
CA ASP A 127 20.45 49.86 -21.80
C ASP A 127 20.13 51.18 -22.49
N VAL A 128 18.92 51.73 -22.33
CA VAL A 128 18.55 53.04 -22.90
C VAL A 128 19.34 54.18 -22.28
N VAL A 129 19.59 54.12 -20.96
CA VAL A 129 20.34 55.19 -20.25
C VAL A 129 21.83 55.16 -20.61
N ASP A 130 22.40 53.96 -20.84
CA ASP A 130 23.85 53.82 -21.15
C ASP A 130 24.19 54.04 -22.65
N ARG A 131 23.22 54.37 -23.50
CA ARG A 131 23.30 54.43 -24.96
C ARG A 131 24.05 55.61 -25.56
N ASP A 132 24.72 56.43 -24.79
CA ASP A 132 25.47 57.58 -25.35
C ASP A 132 26.59 57.20 -26.36
N THR A 133 26.83 55.89 -26.60
CA THR A 133 27.93 55.40 -27.40
C THR A 133 27.63 54.61 -28.66
N ARG A 134 26.44 54.04 -28.84
CA ARG A 134 26.05 53.28 -30.07
C ARG A 134 24.54 53.18 -30.28
N PRO A 135 23.94 53.90 -31.26
CA PRO A 135 22.51 53.76 -31.57
C PRO A 135 22.23 52.42 -32.28
N LEU A 136 21.59 51.49 -31.61
CA LEU A 136 20.95 50.35 -32.27
C LEU A 136 19.74 50.82 -33.08
N HIS A 137 19.53 50.27 -34.28
CA HIS A 137 18.32 50.56 -35.05
C HIS A 137 17.08 50.12 -34.27
N LEU A 138 16.08 50.98 -34.18
CA LEU A 138 14.83 50.75 -33.42
C LEU A 138 14.20 49.37 -33.64
N PRO A 139 14.09 48.83 -34.87
CA PRO A 139 13.55 47.50 -35.13
C PRO A 139 14.36 46.37 -34.44
N THR A 140 15.70 46.47 -34.48
CA THR A 140 16.58 45.48 -33.84
C THR A 140 16.40 45.49 -32.32
N TRP A 141 16.28 46.67 -31.75
CA TRP A 141 16.04 46.83 -30.32
C TRP A 141 14.70 46.25 -29.89
N ILE A 142 13.61 46.52 -30.60
CA ILE A 142 12.28 45.94 -30.35
C ILE A 142 12.34 44.42 -30.45
N ALA A 143 13.06 43.87 -31.43
CA ALA A 143 13.20 42.41 -31.60
C ALA A 143 13.93 41.78 -30.41
N ILE A 144 14.99 42.38 -29.91
CA ILE A 144 15.76 41.86 -28.78
C ILE A 144 14.94 41.92 -27.49
N VAL A 145 14.24 43.04 -27.21
CA VAL A 145 13.37 43.18 -26.04
C VAL A 145 12.23 42.16 -26.10
N GLY A 146 11.62 42.00 -27.27
CA GLY A 146 10.59 41.00 -27.50
C GLY A 146 11.08 39.57 -27.30
N ALA A 147 12.27 39.24 -27.79
CA ALA A 147 12.89 37.92 -27.58
C ALA A 147 13.23 37.66 -26.10
N MET A 148 13.71 38.69 -25.40
CA MET A 148 14.00 38.63 -23.98
C MET A 148 12.72 38.35 -23.16
N PHE A 149 11.67 39.11 -23.41
CA PHE A 149 10.39 38.92 -22.75
C PHE A 149 9.80 37.53 -23.06
N ALA A 150 9.78 37.12 -24.32
CA ALA A 150 9.25 35.82 -24.73
C ALA A 150 10.04 34.65 -24.13
N SER A 151 11.38 34.73 -24.12
CA SER A 151 12.24 33.70 -23.54
C SER A 151 12.08 33.62 -22.01
N GLY A 152 12.03 34.77 -21.32
CA GLY A 152 11.82 34.83 -19.87
C GLY A 152 10.43 34.28 -19.47
N ALA A 153 9.38 34.68 -20.19
CA ALA A 153 8.03 34.15 -19.98
C ALA A 153 7.95 32.63 -20.26
N GLY A 154 8.63 32.16 -21.32
CA GLY A 154 8.74 30.73 -21.63
C GLY A 154 9.45 29.95 -20.51
N MET A 155 10.52 30.49 -19.94
CA MET A 155 11.23 29.86 -18.81
C MET A 155 10.39 29.85 -17.54
N ALA A 156 9.67 30.94 -17.24
CA ALA A 156 8.72 30.98 -16.14
C ALA A 156 7.60 29.93 -16.28
N PHE A 157 7.06 29.76 -17.50
CA PHE A 157 6.08 28.74 -17.83
C PHE A 157 6.66 27.31 -17.65
N LEU A 158 7.88 27.05 -18.12
CA LEU A 158 8.54 25.76 -17.92
C LEU A 158 8.78 25.47 -16.44
N GLY A 159 9.14 26.48 -15.65
CA GLY A 159 9.30 26.37 -14.21
C GLY A 159 8.00 25.99 -13.52
N ASP A 160 6.90 26.68 -13.82
CA ASP A 160 5.57 26.36 -13.28
C ASP A 160 5.11 24.95 -13.67
N ARG A 161 5.35 24.55 -14.92
CA ARG A 161 5.04 23.19 -15.38
C ARG A 161 5.85 22.12 -14.65
N SER A 162 7.14 22.36 -14.41
CA SER A 162 8.02 21.46 -13.66
C SER A 162 7.54 21.31 -12.21
N ARG A 163 7.13 22.40 -11.58
CA ARG A 163 6.53 22.39 -10.24
C ARG A 163 5.27 21.54 -10.18
N ARG A 164 4.30 21.80 -11.08
CA ARG A 164 3.04 21.03 -11.13
C ARG A 164 3.30 19.54 -11.34
N TRP A 165 4.26 19.21 -12.19
CA TRP A 165 4.63 17.82 -12.45
C TRP A 165 5.24 17.16 -11.20
N ALA A 166 6.08 17.84 -10.44
CA ALA A 166 6.63 17.35 -9.19
C ALA A 166 5.54 17.16 -8.12
N GLU A 167 4.63 18.13 -7.97
CA GLU A 167 3.48 18.03 -7.06
C GLU A 167 2.58 16.86 -7.41
N GLN A 168 2.32 16.63 -8.70
CA GLN A 168 1.52 15.50 -9.18
C GLN A 168 2.19 14.15 -8.92
N ASN A 169 3.48 14.02 -9.21
CA ASN A 169 4.21 12.78 -8.96
C ASN A 169 4.28 12.46 -7.46
N HIS A 170 4.48 13.49 -6.65
CA HIS A 170 4.46 13.31 -5.20
C HIS A 170 3.11 12.77 -4.72
N PHE A 171 2.01 13.38 -5.17
CA PHE A 171 0.66 12.94 -4.83
C PHE A 171 0.43 11.46 -5.21
N LEU A 172 0.86 11.04 -6.41
CA LEU A 172 0.75 9.65 -6.85
C LEU A 172 1.58 8.71 -5.98
N SER A 173 2.79 9.11 -5.59
CA SER A 173 3.66 8.28 -4.74
C SER A 173 3.14 8.18 -3.31
N SER A 174 2.59 9.25 -2.72
CA SER A 174 2.00 9.24 -1.39
C SER A 174 0.82 8.28 -1.32
N ILE A 175 -0.10 8.37 -2.27
CA ILE A 175 -1.26 7.50 -2.35
C ILE A 175 -0.85 6.03 -2.48
N THR A 176 0.12 5.73 -3.34
CA THR A 176 0.58 4.35 -3.56
C THR A 176 1.23 3.79 -2.29
N ALA A 177 1.97 4.59 -1.54
CA ALA A 177 2.58 4.20 -0.27
C ALA A 177 1.53 3.97 0.83
N THR A 178 0.46 4.75 0.85
CA THR A 178 -0.64 4.67 1.82
C THR A 178 -1.51 3.41 1.62
N MET A 179 -1.58 2.90 0.39
CA MET A 179 -2.36 1.70 0.04
C MET A 179 -1.64 0.39 0.39
N GLN A 180 -0.92 0.33 1.49
CA GLN A 180 -0.28 -0.90 1.96
C GLN A 180 -1.27 -1.79 2.70
N VAL A 181 -1.17 -3.10 2.45
CA VAL A 181 -2.09 -4.14 2.96
C VAL A 181 -2.12 -4.22 4.49
N GLU A 182 -1.10 -3.72 5.18
CA GLU A 182 -0.93 -3.86 6.63
C GLU A 182 -1.86 -2.97 7.47
N GLN A 183 -2.27 -1.82 6.97
CA GLN A 183 -3.12 -0.86 7.71
C GLN A 183 -4.62 -1.17 7.64
N GLY A 184 -5.02 -2.08 6.79
CA GLY A 184 -6.42 -2.43 6.55
C GLY A 184 -7.11 -1.55 5.50
N LEU A 185 -7.99 -2.18 4.69
CA LEU A 185 -8.64 -1.53 3.53
C LEU A 185 -9.41 -0.25 3.90
N ALA A 186 -10.13 -0.27 5.01
CA ALA A 186 -10.99 0.87 5.39
C ALA A 186 -10.17 2.12 5.68
N GLU A 187 -9.03 1.98 6.36
CA GLU A 187 -8.16 3.09 6.69
C GLU A 187 -7.40 3.59 5.44
N SER A 188 -6.88 2.68 4.62
CA SER A 188 -6.23 3.06 3.36
C SER A 188 -7.18 3.79 2.41
N LEU A 189 -8.45 3.34 2.29
CA LEU A 189 -9.46 4.02 1.49
C LEU A 189 -9.85 5.38 2.07
N ARG A 190 -9.95 5.48 3.40
CA ARG A 190 -10.25 6.75 4.07
C ARG A 190 -9.17 7.78 3.76
N GLN A 191 -7.91 7.43 3.93
CA GLN A 191 -6.78 8.31 3.64
C GLN A 191 -6.74 8.70 2.16
N PHE A 192 -6.94 7.75 1.26
CA PHE A 192 -7.01 8.02 -0.18
C PHE A 192 -8.11 9.03 -0.54
N LEU A 193 -9.34 8.80 -0.06
CA LEU A 193 -10.46 9.69 -0.34
C LEU A 193 -10.27 11.08 0.30
N GLU A 194 -9.60 11.15 1.46
CA GLU A 194 -9.28 12.41 2.15
C GLU A 194 -8.23 13.21 1.38
N GLU A 195 -7.14 12.57 0.95
CA GLU A 195 -6.13 13.19 0.10
C GLU A 195 -6.73 13.67 -1.22
N LEU A 196 -7.59 12.86 -1.83
CA LEU A 196 -8.28 13.20 -3.07
C LEU A 196 -9.20 14.42 -2.88
N ALA A 197 -10.03 14.45 -1.86
CA ALA A 197 -10.91 15.57 -1.56
C ALA A 197 -10.13 16.86 -1.26
N THR A 198 -9.00 16.73 -0.57
CA THR A 198 -8.09 17.84 -0.26
C THR A 198 -7.43 18.41 -1.52
N TRP A 199 -6.91 17.54 -2.39
CA TRP A 199 -6.26 17.95 -3.63
C TRP A 199 -7.17 18.73 -4.56
N PHE A 200 -8.40 18.23 -4.75
CA PHE A 200 -9.40 18.89 -5.63
C PHE A 200 -10.21 19.97 -4.93
N HIS A 201 -9.88 20.30 -3.68
CA HIS A 201 -10.67 21.24 -2.84
C HIS A 201 -12.16 20.89 -2.87
N ALA A 202 -12.49 19.62 -2.72
CA ALA A 202 -13.85 19.10 -2.76
C ALA A 202 -14.45 18.92 -1.37
N GLU A 203 -15.78 18.98 -1.28
CA GLU A 203 -16.50 18.72 -0.02
C GLU A 203 -16.56 17.23 0.29
N GLN A 204 -16.66 16.40 -0.77
CA GLN A 204 -16.83 14.96 -0.63
C GLN A 204 -16.07 14.20 -1.72
N ALA A 205 -15.68 12.97 -1.40
CA ALA A 205 -15.15 12.00 -2.35
C ALA A 205 -15.86 10.66 -2.15
N PHE A 206 -16.21 9.98 -3.25
CA PHE A 206 -16.88 8.68 -3.24
C PHE A 206 -16.10 7.67 -4.07
N LEU A 207 -16.04 6.45 -3.56
CA LEU A 207 -15.65 5.29 -4.34
C LEU A 207 -16.84 4.34 -4.42
N VAL A 208 -17.30 4.10 -5.63
CA VAL A 208 -18.39 3.16 -5.93
C VAL A 208 -17.80 1.94 -6.58
N PHE A 209 -18.14 0.76 -6.09
CA PHE A 209 -17.67 -0.51 -6.62
C PHE A 209 -18.84 -1.46 -6.79
N ARG A 210 -18.98 -2.03 -7.98
CA ARG A 210 -19.99 -3.04 -8.30
C ARG A 210 -19.35 -4.42 -8.27
N ASP A 211 -19.88 -5.29 -7.45
CA ASP A 211 -19.53 -6.71 -7.41
C ASP A 211 -20.66 -7.51 -8.06
N MET A 212 -20.37 -8.13 -9.21
CA MET A 212 -21.34 -8.92 -9.97
C MET A 212 -21.58 -10.29 -9.35
N ASP A 213 -20.58 -10.86 -8.64
CA ASP A 213 -20.71 -12.15 -8.00
C ASP A 213 -21.65 -12.07 -6.77
N LEU A 214 -21.67 -10.91 -6.08
CA LEU A 214 -22.53 -10.64 -4.94
C LEU A 214 -23.84 -9.92 -5.31
N GLU A 215 -24.00 -9.47 -6.54
CA GLU A 215 -25.11 -8.63 -7.01
C GLU A 215 -25.33 -7.39 -6.13
N ARG A 216 -24.22 -6.78 -5.67
CA ARG A 216 -24.24 -5.63 -4.77
C ARG A 216 -23.31 -4.51 -5.25
N ILE A 217 -23.68 -3.31 -4.81
CA ILE A 217 -22.83 -2.11 -4.92
C ILE A 217 -22.37 -1.72 -3.53
N PHE A 218 -21.10 -1.41 -3.44
CA PHE A 218 -20.44 -0.87 -2.27
C PHE A 218 -20.11 0.59 -2.53
N LEU A 219 -20.54 1.47 -1.64
CA LEU A 219 -20.25 2.90 -1.64
C LEU A 219 -19.40 3.24 -0.43
N TRP A 220 -18.20 3.73 -0.65
CA TRP A 220 -17.40 4.41 0.36
C TRP A 220 -17.52 5.90 0.15
N ARG A 221 -18.02 6.60 1.16
CA ARG A 221 -18.20 8.05 1.16
C ARG A 221 -17.32 8.68 2.21
N LEU A 222 -16.59 9.72 1.83
CA LEU A 222 -15.90 10.61 2.77
C LEU A 222 -16.41 12.02 2.57
N LYS A 223 -16.85 12.65 3.67
CA LYS A 223 -17.15 14.08 3.74
C LYS A 223 -16.01 14.78 4.48
N SER A 224 -15.47 15.82 3.87
CA SER A 224 -14.32 16.54 4.44
C SER A 224 -14.66 17.10 5.83
N GLY A 225 -13.86 16.70 6.85
CA GLY A 225 -14.07 17.10 8.24
C GLY A 225 -14.83 16.09 9.10
N GLU A 226 -15.32 14.98 8.57
CA GLU A 226 -15.89 13.89 9.35
C GLU A 226 -14.80 12.87 9.72
N SER A 227 -14.69 12.56 11.03
CA SER A 227 -13.70 11.62 11.58
C SER A 227 -14.28 10.22 11.78
N GLU A 228 -15.42 9.90 11.18
CA GLU A 228 -16.05 8.60 11.34
C GLU A 228 -15.28 7.50 10.59
N ARG A 229 -15.38 6.28 11.15
CA ARG A 229 -14.78 5.08 10.53
C ARG A 229 -15.46 4.82 9.20
N LEU A 230 -14.68 4.79 8.12
CA LEU A 230 -15.18 4.53 6.77
C LEU A 230 -15.72 3.09 6.69
N SER A 231 -17.02 2.94 6.70
CA SER A 231 -17.71 1.68 6.44
C SER A 231 -18.41 1.75 5.09
N PRO A 232 -18.37 0.69 4.26
CA PRO A 232 -19.09 0.71 3.01
C PRO A 232 -20.59 0.60 3.25
N ASP A 233 -21.36 1.49 2.66
CA ASP A 233 -22.78 1.29 2.49
C ASP A 233 -22.99 0.27 1.36
N SER A 234 -23.77 -0.78 1.60
CA SER A 234 -24.04 -1.80 0.58
C SER A 234 -25.48 -1.71 0.11
N PHE A 235 -25.66 -1.54 -1.18
CA PHE A 235 -26.97 -1.43 -1.83
C PHE A 235 -27.21 -2.62 -2.77
N ALA A 236 -28.47 -3.01 -2.93
CA ALA A 236 -28.87 -3.96 -3.98
C ALA A 236 -28.63 -3.32 -5.38
N LEU A 237 -28.32 -4.13 -6.39
CA LEU A 237 -27.99 -3.69 -7.75
C LEU A 237 -29.11 -2.81 -8.35
N ALA A 238 -30.38 -3.07 -8.02
CA ALA A 238 -31.52 -2.28 -8.48
C ALA A 238 -31.52 -0.82 -7.98
N ARG A 239 -30.79 -0.47 -6.92
CA ARG A 239 -30.61 0.91 -6.41
C ARG A 239 -29.36 1.58 -6.97
N ALA A 240 -28.62 0.87 -7.78
CA ALA A 240 -27.32 1.22 -8.31
C ALA A 240 -27.36 2.23 -9.46
N ASP A 241 -28.45 2.30 -10.20
CA ASP A 241 -28.61 3.14 -11.38
C ASP A 241 -28.27 4.61 -11.10
N GLY A 242 -28.35 5.03 -9.82
CA GLY A 242 -27.98 6.36 -9.37
C GLY A 242 -26.50 6.71 -9.53
N PHE A 243 -25.58 5.76 -9.31
CA PHE A 243 -24.14 6.04 -9.31
C PHE A 243 -23.41 5.50 -10.53
N LEU A 244 -24.01 4.54 -11.25
CA LEU A 244 -23.33 3.90 -12.37
C LEU A 244 -23.39 4.71 -13.65
N LEU A 245 -24.38 5.62 -13.77
CA LEU A 245 -24.67 6.37 -15.00
C LEU A 245 -24.90 5.42 -16.19
N ASP A 246 -25.69 5.81 -17.16
CA ASP A 246 -26.09 4.95 -18.30
C ASP A 246 -24.89 4.52 -19.16
N ASP A 247 -23.80 5.30 -19.16
CA ASP A 247 -22.56 4.99 -19.86
C ASP A 247 -21.42 4.76 -18.86
N PHE A 248 -21.12 3.48 -18.63
CA PHE A 248 -20.15 3.07 -17.62
C PHE A 248 -18.70 3.46 -17.96
N ASP A 249 -18.37 3.65 -19.22
CA ASP A 249 -17.01 3.92 -19.69
C ASP A 249 -16.68 5.42 -19.81
N ALA A 250 -17.62 6.30 -19.53
CA ALA A 250 -17.43 7.73 -19.71
C ALA A 250 -16.78 8.41 -18.48
N THR A 251 -15.77 9.21 -18.75
CA THR A 251 -15.17 10.17 -17.81
C THR A 251 -15.91 11.48 -17.92
N LEU A 252 -16.50 11.98 -16.83
CA LEU A 252 -17.47 13.07 -16.86
C LEU A 252 -17.19 14.14 -15.80
N CYS A 253 -17.48 15.38 -16.18
CA CYS A 253 -17.59 16.50 -15.25
C CYS A 253 -18.95 17.18 -15.43
N TRP A 254 -19.64 17.44 -14.32
CA TRP A 254 -20.88 18.17 -14.29
C TRP A 254 -20.79 19.33 -13.30
N ASN A 255 -21.02 20.54 -13.77
CA ASN A 255 -21.05 21.75 -12.97
C ASN A 255 -22.46 22.36 -13.01
N SER A 256 -23.06 22.62 -11.86
CA SER A 256 -24.33 23.35 -11.76
C SER A 256 -24.03 24.75 -11.25
N LEU A 257 -23.95 25.71 -12.15
CA LEU A 257 -23.82 27.12 -11.83
C LEU A 257 -25.17 27.81 -12.01
N GLN A 258 -25.74 28.40 -10.95
CA GLN A 258 -26.98 29.19 -10.96
C GLN A 258 -28.16 28.52 -11.67
N GLY A 259 -28.33 27.20 -11.53
CA GLY A 259 -29.45 26.48 -12.12
C GLY A 259 -29.25 26.07 -13.58
N VAL A 260 -28.19 26.53 -14.25
CA VAL A 260 -27.79 26.08 -15.58
C VAL A 260 -26.65 25.09 -15.45
N GLY A 261 -26.92 23.80 -15.71
CA GLY A 261 -25.90 22.77 -15.67
C GLY A 261 -25.09 22.77 -16.95
N SER A 262 -23.80 22.92 -16.86
CA SER A 262 -22.85 22.66 -17.95
C SER A 262 -21.96 21.48 -17.61
N GLY A 263 -21.65 20.63 -18.57
CA GLY A 263 -20.78 19.49 -18.35
C GLY A 263 -19.97 19.21 -19.60
N PHE A 264 -18.90 18.46 -19.41
CA PHE A 264 -18.06 17.93 -20.46
C PHE A 264 -17.57 16.53 -20.04
N GLY A 265 -17.21 15.73 -21.03
CA GLY A 265 -16.71 14.41 -20.80
C GLY A 265 -16.30 13.73 -22.09
N TRP A 266 -15.62 12.63 -21.94
CA TRP A 266 -15.18 11.79 -23.05
C TRP A 266 -15.31 10.32 -22.73
N ASP A 267 -15.48 9.52 -23.76
CA ASP A 267 -15.40 8.08 -23.69
C ASP A 267 -13.93 7.68 -23.48
N ARG A 268 -13.67 6.89 -22.46
CA ARG A 268 -12.32 6.45 -22.08
C ARG A 268 -11.66 5.57 -23.13
N ARG A 269 -12.43 4.82 -23.94
CA ARG A 269 -11.90 3.86 -24.93
C ARG A 269 -11.40 4.55 -26.20
N ASN A 270 -12.13 5.54 -26.67
CA ASN A 270 -11.85 6.19 -27.95
C ASN A 270 -11.45 7.67 -27.83
N GLY A 271 -11.54 8.27 -26.63
CA GLY A 271 -11.23 9.67 -26.37
C GLY A 271 -12.21 10.66 -26.99
N GLN A 272 -13.35 10.19 -27.55
CA GLN A 272 -14.34 11.06 -28.19
C GLN A 272 -15.20 11.76 -27.13
N ALA A 273 -15.54 13.02 -27.43
CA ALA A 273 -16.41 13.77 -26.54
C ALA A 273 -17.83 13.15 -26.51
N VAL A 274 -18.35 12.97 -25.30
CA VAL A 274 -19.72 12.47 -25.11
C VAL A 274 -20.71 13.59 -25.37
N LYS A 275 -21.60 13.41 -26.35
CA LYS A 275 -22.59 14.44 -26.76
C LYS A 275 -23.73 14.59 -25.76
N ASN A 276 -24.23 13.47 -25.22
CA ASN A 276 -25.29 13.46 -24.21
C ASN A 276 -24.69 13.01 -22.89
N LEU A 277 -24.40 13.95 -22.00
CA LEU A 277 -23.82 13.67 -20.71
C LEU A 277 -24.87 13.04 -19.79
N PRO A 278 -24.66 11.82 -19.28
CA PRO A 278 -25.55 11.23 -18.31
C PRO A 278 -25.54 12.06 -17.02
N ARG A 279 -26.71 12.16 -16.39
CA ARG A 279 -26.90 12.91 -15.14
C ARG A 279 -27.16 11.95 -14.00
N LEU A 280 -26.68 12.31 -12.81
CA LEU A 280 -27.11 11.61 -11.62
C LEU A 280 -28.63 11.82 -11.43
N PRO A 281 -29.38 10.77 -11.05
CA PRO A 281 -30.80 10.91 -10.72
C PRO A 281 -31.05 11.95 -9.64
N GLY A 282 -32.17 12.69 -9.74
CA GLY A 282 -32.53 13.73 -8.77
C GLY A 282 -32.57 13.26 -7.32
N PRO A 283 -33.12 12.08 -7.00
CA PRO A 283 -33.08 11.53 -5.65
C PRO A 283 -31.66 11.35 -5.12
N THR A 284 -30.74 10.82 -5.93
CA THR A 284 -29.32 10.64 -5.54
C THR A 284 -28.64 11.99 -5.34
N GLN A 285 -28.91 12.98 -6.19
CA GLN A 285 -28.35 14.33 -6.01
C GLN A 285 -28.80 14.96 -4.70
N SER A 286 -30.07 14.77 -4.32
CA SER A 286 -30.64 15.33 -3.10
C SER A 286 -30.15 14.60 -1.84
N GLU A 287 -30.08 13.27 -1.87
CA GLU A 287 -29.64 12.44 -0.75
C GLU A 287 -28.17 12.73 -0.38
N PHE A 288 -27.32 12.98 -1.37
CA PHE A 288 -25.88 13.20 -1.17
C PHE A 288 -25.46 14.67 -1.35
N GLU A 289 -26.42 15.60 -1.43
CA GLU A 289 -26.18 17.04 -1.58
C GLU A 289 -25.26 17.40 -2.77
N ILE A 290 -25.38 16.68 -3.89
CA ILE A 290 -24.51 16.82 -5.07
C ILE A 290 -24.92 18.01 -5.93
N ARG A 291 -24.06 19.03 -5.99
CA ARG A 291 -24.24 20.22 -6.86
C ARG A 291 -23.35 20.18 -8.08
N SER A 292 -22.14 19.70 -7.93
CA SER A 292 -21.17 19.52 -9.00
C SER A 292 -20.36 18.25 -8.74
N PHE A 293 -19.91 17.58 -9.80
CA PHE A 293 -19.08 16.39 -9.62
C PHE A 293 -18.17 16.17 -10.82
N MET A 294 -17.05 15.51 -10.56
CA MET A 294 -16.23 14.80 -11.54
C MET A 294 -16.28 13.31 -11.24
N THR A 295 -16.31 12.50 -12.28
CA THR A 295 -16.28 11.06 -12.11
C THR A 295 -15.47 10.38 -13.20
N VAL A 296 -14.76 9.35 -12.82
CA VAL A 296 -13.94 8.50 -13.69
C VAL A 296 -14.30 7.05 -13.42
N THR A 297 -14.49 6.29 -14.47
CA THR A 297 -14.68 4.83 -14.37
C THR A 297 -13.35 4.12 -14.33
N PHE A 298 -13.35 3.00 -13.65
CA PHE A 298 -12.32 1.99 -13.76
C PHE A 298 -12.97 0.62 -13.92
N ASP A 299 -12.40 -0.17 -14.82
CA ASP A 299 -12.91 -1.48 -15.17
C ASP A 299 -11.88 -2.52 -14.76
N GLN A 300 -12.32 -3.53 -14.02
CA GLN A 300 -11.44 -4.55 -13.45
C GLN A 300 -11.48 -5.90 -14.16
N ASN A 301 -12.40 -6.08 -15.02
CA ASN A 301 -12.73 -7.30 -15.76
C ASN A 301 -14.26 -7.32 -15.90
N GLU A 302 -14.82 -8.16 -16.74
CA GLU A 302 -16.27 -8.31 -16.94
C GLU A 302 -17.10 -8.50 -15.65
N LYS A 303 -16.44 -8.77 -14.51
CA LYS A 303 -17.07 -9.07 -13.21
C LYS A 303 -17.09 -7.94 -12.20
N ALA A 304 -16.23 -6.97 -12.31
CA ALA A 304 -16.12 -5.90 -11.33
C ALA A 304 -15.83 -4.57 -12.02
N ALA A 305 -16.61 -3.58 -11.71
CA ALA A 305 -16.47 -2.24 -12.26
C ALA A 305 -16.72 -1.20 -11.18
N GLY A 306 -16.02 -0.08 -11.25
CA GLY A 306 -16.13 0.97 -10.24
C GLY A 306 -16.10 2.37 -10.81
N ARG A 307 -16.51 3.34 -9.97
CA ARG A 307 -16.44 4.77 -10.27
C ARG A 307 -15.87 5.53 -9.07
N LEU A 308 -15.00 6.46 -9.39
CA LEU A 308 -14.46 7.42 -8.44
C LEU A 308 -15.15 8.76 -8.68
N PHE A 309 -15.69 9.36 -7.61
CA PHE A 309 -16.35 10.66 -7.67
C PHE A 309 -15.62 11.65 -6.78
N VAL A 310 -15.51 12.87 -7.27
CA VAL A 310 -15.10 14.06 -6.50
C VAL A 310 -16.26 15.05 -6.61
N VAL A 311 -16.78 15.44 -5.46
CA VAL A 311 -18.10 16.11 -5.40
C VAL A 311 -17.98 17.45 -4.68
N ASN A 312 -18.66 18.46 -5.22
CA ASN A 312 -18.78 19.82 -4.72
C ASN A 312 -17.43 20.51 -4.47
N SER A 313 -17.01 21.36 -5.41
CA SER A 313 -15.82 22.19 -5.22
C SER A 313 -16.03 23.23 -4.11
N LYS A 314 -15.04 23.37 -3.19
CA LYS A 314 -15.01 24.36 -2.10
C LYS A 314 -14.52 25.74 -2.53
N GLY A 315 -14.16 25.93 -3.79
CA GLY A 315 -13.59 27.18 -4.29
C GLY A 315 -14.47 28.41 -4.01
N SER A 316 -13.84 29.53 -3.67
CA SER A 316 -14.54 30.80 -3.44
C SER A 316 -15.37 31.19 -4.66
N GLY A 317 -16.69 31.19 -4.54
CA GLY A 317 -17.61 31.46 -5.64
C GLY A 317 -18.06 30.24 -6.46
N ASN A 318 -17.98 29.01 -5.93
CA ASN A 318 -18.30 27.78 -6.66
C ASN A 318 -17.50 27.64 -7.98
N ALA A 319 -16.17 27.81 -7.91
CA ALA A 319 -15.33 27.64 -9.10
C ALA A 319 -15.58 26.26 -9.71
N PRO A 320 -15.98 26.18 -10.98
CA PRO A 320 -16.29 24.90 -11.60
C PRO A 320 -15.02 24.06 -11.74
N PHE A 321 -15.17 22.74 -11.68
CA PHE A 321 -14.12 21.82 -12.05
C PHE A 321 -13.72 22.05 -13.52
N ARG A 322 -12.42 22.03 -13.79
CA ARG A 322 -11.86 22.28 -15.11
C ARG A 322 -11.55 20.97 -15.85
N LYS A 323 -11.28 21.08 -17.13
CA LYS A 323 -10.89 19.95 -17.95
C LYS A 323 -9.59 19.30 -17.46
N GLU A 324 -8.64 20.14 -17.05
CA GLU A 324 -7.35 19.69 -16.50
C GLU A 324 -7.52 18.89 -15.20
N ASP A 325 -8.51 19.26 -14.37
CA ASP A 325 -8.83 18.55 -13.13
C ASP A 325 -9.37 17.15 -13.43
N LEU A 326 -10.25 17.03 -14.43
CA LEU A 326 -10.81 15.76 -14.86
C LEU A 326 -9.74 14.85 -15.50
N GLU A 327 -8.87 15.40 -16.35
CA GLU A 327 -7.72 14.66 -16.91
C GLU A 327 -6.75 14.19 -15.81
N TRP A 328 -6.60 14.98 -14.77
CA TRP A 328 -5.78 14.62 -13.62
C TRP A 328 -6.44 13.52 -12.77
N LEU A 329 -7.72 13.63 -12.50
CA LEU A 329 -8.50 12.59 -11.80
C LEU A 329 -8.43 11.24 -12.53
N GLU A 330 -8.50 11.26 -13.87
CA GLU A 330 -8.35 10.06 -14.70
C GLU A 330 -6.95 9.44 -14.55
N ARG A 331 -5.89 10.25 -14.49
CA ARG A 331 -4.52 9.76 -14.25
C ARG A 331 -4.37 9.17 -12.86
N VAL A 332 -4.92 9.81 -11.83
CA VAL A 332 -4.95 9.30 -10.46
C VAL A 332 -5.66 7.96 -10.39
N ALA A 333 -6.86 7.86 -10.96
CA ALA A 333 -7.62 6.62 -11.00
C ALA A 333 -6.82 5.50 -11.67
N ARG A 334 -6.22 5.77 -12.82
CA ARG A 334 -5.40 4.79 -13.58
C ARG A 334 -4.19 4.28 -12.78
N HIS A 335 -3.65 5.09 -11.90
CA HIS A 335 -2.48 4.74 -11.07
C HIS A 335 -2.86 3.98 -9.79
N VAL A 336 -3.98 4.36 -9.19
CA VAL A 336 -4.44 3.86 -7.90
C VAL A 336 -5.25 2.57 -8.02
N VAL A 337 -6.01 2.44 -9.10
CA VAL A 337 -6.89 1.28 -9.33
C VAL A 337 -6.17 -0.06 -9.22
N PRO A 338 -4.98 -0.30 -9.79
CA PRO A 338 -4.29 -1.58 -9.64
C PRO A 338 -3.98 -1.93 -8.18
N SER A 339 -3.68 -0.93 -7.35
CA SER A 339 -3.43 -1.13 -5.92
C SER A 339 -4.71 -1.47 -5.16
N LEU A 340 -5.82 -0.82 -5.47
CA LEU A 340 -7.14 -1.15 -4.94
C LEU A 340 -7.56 -2.56 -5.34
N GLU A 341 -7.34 -2.92 -6.60
CA GLU A 341 -7.62 -4.26 -7.14
C GLU A 341 -6.93 -5.35 -6.32
N ASN A 342 -5.64 -5.20 -6.09
CA ASN A 342 -4.87 -6.15 -5.31
C ASN A 342 -5.45 -6.32 -3.89
N VAL A 343 -5.86 -5.24 -3.25
CA VAL A 343 -6.46 -5.30 -1.91
C VAL A 343 -7.83 -5.99 -1.92
N PHE A 344 -8.68 -5.69 -2.92
CA PHE A 344 -9.98 -6.35 -3.09
C PHE A 344 -9.81 -7.84 -3.43
N LEU A 345 -8.89 -8.19 -4.32
CA LEU A 345 -8.58 -9.58 -4.68
C LEU A 345 -8.12 -10.39 -3.48
N LEU A 346 -7.21 -9.84 -2.68
CA LEU A 346 -6.73 -10.49 -1.45
C LEU A 346 -7.86 -10.71 -0.44
N ARG A 347 -8.79 -9.76 -0.30
CA ARG A 347 -9.99 -9.93 0.54
C ARG A 347 -10.90 -11.04 0.01
N HIS A 348 -11.14 -11.05 -1.28
CA HIS A 348 -11.99 -12.06 -1.92
C HIS A 348 -11.39 -13.46 -1.79
N LEU A 349 -10.08 -13.61 -2.03
CA LEU A 349 -9.36 -14.85 -1.81
C LEU A 349 -9.42 -15.30 -0.34
N ARG A 350 -9.29 -14.37 0.59
CA ARG A 350 -9.40 -14.66 2.03
C ARG A 350 -10.81 -15.10 2.43
N ALA A 351 -11.85 -14.44 1.92
CA ALA A 351 -13.24 -14.80 2.15
C ALA A 351 -13.55 -16.20 1.59
N ARG A 352 -13.12 -16.50 0.36
CA ARG A 352 -13.25 -17.83 -0.26
C ARG A 352 -12.49 -18.91 0.49
N ALA A 353 -11.29 -18.62 0.98
CA ALA A 353 -10.53 -19.56 1.79
C ALA A 353 -11.26 -19.91 3.10
N ILE A 354 -11.83 -18.91 3.77
CA ILE A 354 -12.64 -19.11 4.99
C ILE A 354 -13.89 -19.94 4.67
N GLU A 355 -14.57 -19.68 3.57
CA GLU A 355 -15.78 -20.42 3.15
C GLU A 355 -15.44 -21.87 2.77
N ALA A 356 -14.36 -22.10 2.04
CA ALA A 356 -13.87 -23.43 1.71
C ALA A 356 -13.49 -24.22 2.97
N GLU A 357 -12.83 -23.60 3.93
CA GLU A 357 -12.47 -24.21 5.20
C GLU A 357 -13.72 -24.53 6.03
N ARG A 358 -14.69 -23.62 6.10
CA ARG A 358 -15.99 -23.85 6.77
C ARG A 358 -16.75 -25.01 6.14
N SER A 359 -16.74 -25.11 4.80
CA SER A 359 -17.37 -26.21 4.07
C SER A 359 -16.64 -27.54 4.29
N ARG A 360 -15.31 -27.52 4.41
CA ARG A 360 -14.51 -28.70 4.77
C ARG A 360 -14.84 -29.17 6.19
N ILE A 361 -14.81 -28.26 7.15
CA ILE A 361 -15.16 -28.55 8.55
C ILE A 361 -16.57 -29.12 8.65
N SER A 362 -17.53 -28.55 7.93
CA SER A 362 -18.94 -29.05 7.92
C SER A 362 -19.05 -30.47 7.38
N ARG A 363 -18.28 -30.83 6.35
CA ARG A 363 -18.23 -32.18 5.81
C ARG A 363 -17.57 -33.16 6.78
N ASP A 364 -16.43 -32.79 7.34
CA ASP A 364 -15.70 -33.62 8.30
C ASP A 364 -16.56 -33.89 9.55
N LEU A 365 -17.33 -32.89 10.01
CA LEU A 365 -18.31 -33.04 11.08
C LEU A 365 -19.47 -33.94 10.67
N HIS A 366 -20.02 -33.76 9.48
CA HIS A 366 -21.16 -34.54 8.99
C HIS A 366 -20.77 -36.03 8.82
N ASP A 367 -19.62 -36.28 8.20
CA ASP A 367 -19.22 -37.66 7.87
C ASP A 367 -18.72 -38.43 9.11
N GLY A 368 -18.01 -37.76 10.02
CA GLY A 368 -17.56 -38.37 11.26
C GLY A 368 -18.67 -38.55 12.30
N ILE A 369 -19.25 -37.42 12.72
CA ILE A 369 -20.19 -37.42 13.88
C ILE A 369 -21.51 -38.07 13.58
N LEU A 370 -22.10 -37.77 12.40
CA LEU A 370 -23.39 -38.37 12.05
C LEU A 370 -23.31 -39.89 11.84
N GLN A 371 -22.24 -40.39 11.21
CA GLN A 371 -22.03 -41.83 11.04
C GLN A 371 -21.88 -42.52 12.40
N THR A 372 -21.16 -41.90 13.33
CA THR A 372 -21.01 -42.46 14.68
C THR A 372 -22.31 -42.47 15.46
N LEU A 373 -23.08 -41.36 15.43
CA LEU A 373 -24.38 -41.30 16.09
C LEU A 373 -25.36 -42.37 15.53
N LEU A 374 -25.39 -42.54 14.22
CA LEU A 374 -26.17 -43.62 13.58
C LEU A 374 -25.71 -45.01 14.02
N SER A 375 -24.40 -45.25 14.13
CA SER A 375 -23.85 -46.50 14.63
C SER A 375 -24.27 -46.75 16.07
N ILE A 376 -24.23 -45.75 16.94
CA ILE A 376 -24.70 -45.83 18.34
C ILE A 376 -26.18 -46.10 18.39
N GLU A 377 -27.02 -45.47 17.58
CA GLU A 377 -28.46 -45.68 17.50
C GLU A 377 -28.78 -47.13 17.12
N ILE A 378 -28.12 -47.68 16.09
CA ILE A 378 -28.27 -49.07 15.67
C ILE A 378 -27.85 -50.02 16.80
N GLN A 379 -26.74 -49.78 17.48
CA GLN A 379 -26.26 -50.60 18.58
C GLN A 379 -27.25 -50.60 19.77
N LEU A 380 -27.84 -49.43 20.06
CA LEU A 380 -28.89 -49.30 21.09
C LEU A 380 -30.13 -50.09 20.74
N ASP A 381 -30.58 -50.08 19.47
CA ASP A 381 -31.76 -50.87 19.05
C ASP A 381 -31.48 -52.39 19.12
N VAL A 382 -30.28 -52.82 18.74
CA VAL A 382 -29.84 -54.22 18.89
C VAL A 382 -29.78 -54.62 20.36
N LEU A 383 -29.24 -53.76 21.22
CA LEU A 383 -29.17 -54.02 22.67
C LEU A 383 -30.58 -54.13 23.26
N ARG A 384 -31.51 -53.23 22.93
CA ARG A 384 -32.89 -53.26 23.38
C ARG A 384 -33.58 -54.62 23.07
N ARG A 385 -33.31 -55.12 21.87
CA ARG A 385 -33.87 -56.43 21.46
C ARG A 385 -33.18 -57.58 22.20
N ARG A 386 -31.89 -57.54 22.44
CA ARG A 386 -31.13 -58.60 23.15
C ARG A 386 -31.42 -58.67 24.63
N VAL A 387 -31.66 -57.57 25.33
CA VAL A 387 -32.03 -57.52 26.74
C VAL A 387 -33.31 -58.33 27.02
N LEU A 388 -34.24 -58.29 26.06
CA LEU A 388 -35.51 -59.07 26.16
C LEU A 388 -35.34 -60.58 25.88
N ALA A 389 -34.29 -60.94 25.10
CA ALA A 389 -34.11 -62.33 24.64
C ALA A 389 -33.05 -63.13 25.42
N ALA A 390 -32.01 -62.46 25.95
CA ALA A 390 -30.84 -63.04 26.63
C ALA A 390 -30.22 -62.06 27.62
N PRO A 391 -30.72 -61.93 28.85
CA PRO A 391 -30.26 -60.91 29.84
C PRO A 391 -28.80 -61.06 30.21
N ASP A 392 -28.27 -62.30 30.23
CA ASP A 392 -26.87 -62.55 30.66
C ASP A 392 -25.78 -61.94 29.74
N HIS A 393 -26.13 -61.60 28.50
CA HIS A 393 -25.22 -60.96 27.55
C HIS A 393 -25.43 -59.42 27.41
N ALA A 394 -26.42 -58.88 28.09
CA ALA A 394 -26.82 -57.51 27.99
C ALA A 394 -25.76 -56.56 28.63
N GLU A 395 -25.17 -56.99 29.76
CA GLU A 395 -24.17 -56.22 30.50
C GLU A 395 -22.87 -55.98 29.66
N ALA A 396 -22.39 -57.05 29.02
CA ALA A 396 -21.22 -56.94 28.14
C ALA A 396 -21.47 -56.04 26.92
N ALA A 397 -22.65 -56.09 26.32
CA ALA A 397 -23.03 -55.24 25.19
C ALA A 397 -23.22 -53.77 25.60
N LEU A 398 -23.77 -53.51 26.78
CA LEU A 398 -23.89 -52.17 27.37
C LEU A 398 -22.53 -51.54 27.66
N SER A 399 -21.63 -52.34 28.26
CA SER A 399 -20.26 -51.92 28.55
C SER A 399 -19.49 -51.54 27.26
N SER A 400 -19.63 -52.34 26.20
CA SER A 400 -19.06 -52.06 24.88
C SER A 400 -19.60 -50.75 24.29
N LEU A 401 -20.91 -50.52 24.36
CA LEU A 401 -21.56 -49.32 23.88
C LEU A 401 -21.11 -48.08 24.67
N GLN A 402 -21.02 -48.18 26.00
CA GLN A 402 -20.50 -47.12 26.85
C GLN A 402 -19.06 -46.75 26.48
N HIS A 403 -18.22 -47.73 26.17
CA HIS A 403 -16.83 -47.50 25.75
C HIS A 403 -16.78 -46.77 24.40
N THR A 404 -17.63 -47.18 23.44
CA THR A 404 -17.75 -46.48 22.14
C THR A 404 -18.17 -45.03 22.33
N VAL A 405 -19.23 -44.74 23.07
CA VAL A 405 -19.71 -43.37 23.33
C VAL A 405 -18.65 -42.52 24.04
N LYS A 406 -17.90 -43.10 24.98
CA LYS A 406 -16.84 -42.42 25.69
C LYS A 406 -15.68 -42.02 24.75
N ASN A 407 -15.29 -42.95 23.87
CA ASN A 407 -14.22 -42.69 22.90
C ASN A 407 -14.61 -41.62 21.89
N GLU A 408 -15.80 -41.69 21.34
CA GLU A 408 -16.34 -40.73 20.39
C GLU A 408 -16.53 -39.34 21.01
N SER A 409 -16.99 -39.29 22.27
CA SER A 409 -17.09 -38.03 23.01
C SER A 409 -15.70 -37.40 23.24
N ALA A 410 -14.67 -38.20 23.41
CA ALA A 410 -13.29 -37.73 23.55
C ALA A 410 -12.74 -37.20 22.20
N GLU A 411 -13.02 -37.91 21.10
CA GLU A 411 -12.66 -37.44 19.74
C GLU A 411 -13.35 -36.14 19.37
N LEU A 412 -14.63 -36.00 19.64
CA LEU A 412 -15.40 -34.78 19.45
C LEU A 412 -14.86 -33.62 20.26
N ARG A 413 -14.51 -33.83 21.53
CA ARG A 413 -13.88 -32.77 22.35
C ARG A 413 -12.53 -32.38 21.81
N SER A 414 -11.71 -33.30 21.32
CA SER A 414 -10.45 -33.02 20.66
C SER A 414 -10.69 -32.17 19.41
N PHE A 415 -11.62 -32.55 18.55
CA PHE A 415 -11.95 -31.82 17.34
C PHE A 415 -12.45 -30.38 17.62
N VAL A 416 -13.36 -30.20 18.58
CA VAL A 416 -13.84 -28.88 18.99
C VAL A 416 -12.71 -28.02 19.59
N THR A 417 -11.78 -28.66 20.30
CA THR A 417 -10.61 -27.96 20.86
C THR A 417 -9.64 -27.55 19.76
N ASP A 418 -9.52 -28.32 18.68
CA ASP A 418 -8.69 -28.02 17.53
C ASP A 418 -9.25 -26.87 16.66
N LEU A 419 -10.58 -26.69 16.67
CA LEU A 419 -11.26 -25.59 15.99
C LEU A 419 -11.19 -24.25 16.76
N LYS A 420 -10.90 -24.25 18.06
CA LYS A 420 -10.76 -23.00 18.80
C LYS A 420 -9.43 -22.31 18.42
N PRO A 421 -9.47 -21.04 17.98
CA PRO A 421 -8.25 -20.30 17.75
C PRO A 421 -7.52 -20.10 19.09
N VAL A 422 -6.46 -20.84 19.30
CA VAL A 422 -5.58 -20.66 20.47
C VAL A 422 -4.79 -19.36 20.22
N ARG A 423 -5.02 -18.34 21.05
CA ARG A 423 -4.12 -17.18 21.08
C ARG A 423 -2.91 -17.60 21.91
N VAL A 424 -1.79 -17.82 21.25
CA VAL A 424 -0.52 -18.18 21.88
C VAL A 424 0.39 -16.98 21.69
N GLN A 425 0.73 -16.31 22.78
CA GLN A 425 1.81 -15.32 22.81
C GLN A 425 3.13 -16.01 23.12
N SER A 426 4.25 -15.39 22.79
CA SER A 426 5.56 -16.00 23.04
C SER A 426 5.80 -16.30 24.53
N ALA A 427 5.31 -15.44 25.42
CA ALA A 427 5.38 -15.62 26.86
C ALA A 427 4.60 -16.86 27.37
N ASP A 428 3.53 -17.23 26.69
CA ASP A 428 2.60 -18.30 27.12
C ASP A 428 2.96 -19.67 26.53
N LEU A 429 3.78 -19.74 25.47
CA LEU A 429 4.04 -20.97 24.72
C LEU A 429 4.58 -22.10 25.61
N VAL A 430 5.57 -21.79 26.43
CA VAL A 430 6.21 -22.79 27.30
C VAL A 430 5.23 -23.34 28.34
N ASP A 431 4.42 -22.47 28.94
CA ASP A 431 3.43 -22.85 29.93
C ASP A 431 2.29 -23.68 29.33
N LEU A 432 1.86 -23.35 28.11
CA LEU A 432 0.90 -24.14 27.35
C LEU A 432 1.46 -25.53 27.00
N MET A 433 2.73 -25.62 26.60
CA MET A 433 3.39 -26.89 26.32
C MET A 433 3.53 -27.74 27.58
N ARG A 434 3.90 -27.14 28.71
CA ARG A 434 3.96 -27.83 30.03
C ARG A 434 2.60 -28.34 30.46
N GLY A 435 1.57 -27.49 30.39
CA GLY A 435 0.21 -27.88 30.76
C GLY A 435 -0.36 -28.98 29.86
N PHE A 436 0.01 -29.00 28.57
CA PHE A 436 -0.34 -30.10 27.68
C PHE A 436 0.44 -31.38 28.00
N ALA A 437 1.76 -31.28 28.28
CA ALA A 437 2.59 -32.42 28.66
C ALA A 437 2.07 -33.11 29.91
N GLU A 438 1.64 -32.36 30.94
CA GLU A 438 1.07 -32.92 32.18
C GLU A 438 -0.22 -33.68 31.91
N ARG A 439 -1.13 -33.11 31.14
CA ARG A 439 -2.38 -33.80 30.73
C ARG A 439 -2.07 -35.04 29.92
N PHE A 440 -1.17 -34.96 28.97
CA PHE A 440 -0.79 -36.07 28.11
C PHE A 440 -0.21 -37.25 28.92
N ARG A 441 0.66 -36.97 29.91
CA ARG A 441 1.17 -37.99 30.85
C ARG A 441 0.06 -38.67 31.67
N ASN A 442 -0.94 -37.90 32.11
CA ASN A 442 -2.06 -38.42 32.90
C ASN A 442 -3.05 -39.26 32.07
N GLU A 443 -3.16 -38.95 30.76
CA GLU A 443 -4.08 -39.61 29.83
C GLU A 443 -3.44 -40.78 29.04
N SER A 444 -2.14 -40.87 29.03
CA SER A 444 -1.37 -41.88 28.31
C SER A 444 -0.42 -42.60 29.25
N SER A 445 -0.08 -43.85 28.95
CA SER A 445 0.96 -44.59 29.67
C SER A 445 2.37 -44.27 29.21
N LEU A 446 2.54 -43.15 28.46
CA LEU A 446 3.80 -42.74 27.89
C LEU A 446 4.57 -41.83 28.88
N ALA A 447 5.86 -42.11 29.08
CA ALA A 447 6.76 -41.17 29.73
C ALA A 447 7.11 -40.04 28.77
N LEU A 448 6.92 -38.78 29.16
CA LEU A 448 7.19 -37.59 28.34
C LEU A 448 8.11 -36.64 29.10
N ASP A 449 9.26 -36.33 28.53
CA ASP A 449 10.17 -35.32 28.99
C ASP A 449 10.14 -34.09 28.11
N LEU A 450 9.83 -32.92 28.71
CA LEU A 450 9.86 -31.64 28.03
C LEU A 450 11.05 -30.80 28.50
N LEU A 451 12.01 -30.61 27.64
CA LEU A 451 13.25 -29.84 27.87
C LEU A 451 13.13 -28.50 27.15
N VAL A 452 13.27 -27.41 27.91
CA VAL A 452 13.24 -26.04 27.36
C VAL A 452 14.55 -25.34 27.72
N ASP A 453 15.33 -25.02 26.70
CA ASP A 453 16.66 -24.42 26.86
C ASP A 453 16.64 -22.88 26.97
N SER A 454 15.51 -22.23 26.77
CA SER A 454 15.37 -20.76 26.78
C SER A 454 14.40 -20.31 27.88
N ALA A 455 14.83 -19.39 28.73
CA ALA A 455 13.96 -18.81 29.76
C ALA A 455 12.93 -17.81 29.21
N GLU A 456 13.24 -17.12 28.11
CA GLU A 456 12.36 -16.20 27.41
C GLU A 456 12.39 -16.51 25.91
N LEU A 457 11.27 -16.95 25.38
CA LEU A 457 11.08 -17.13 23.94
C LEU A 457 10.65 -15.80 23.31
N ARG A 458 11.30 -15.42 22.21
CA ARG A 458 10.95 -14.23 21.42
C ARG A 458 10.61 -14.67 20.00
N ALA A 459 9.34 -14.98 19.77
CA ALA A 459 8.86 -15.37 18.46
C ALA A 459 7.50 -14.72 18.19
N PRO A 460 7.15 -14.43 16.91
CA PRO A 460 5.84 -13.92 16.53
C PRO A 460 4.71 -14.86 17.00
N ASP A 461 3.59 -14.32 17.45
CA ASP A 461 2.42 -15.08 17.91
C ASP A 461 1.95 -16.15 16.92
N ARG A 462 2.09 -15.88 15.62
CA ARG A 462 1.79 -16.84 14.55
C ARG A 462 2.70 -18.07 14.64
N VAL A 463 3.99 -17.86 14.83
CA VAL A 463 4.98 -18.93 14.94
C VAL A 463 4.71 -19.77 16.20
N CYS A 464 4.47 -19.11 17.32
CA CYS A 464 4.15 -19.76 18.59
C CYS A 464 2.91 -20.66 18.48
N ARG A 465 1.87 -20.18 17.83
CA ARG A 465 0.63 -20.92 17.59
C ARG A 465 0.85 -22.18 16.75
N GLU A 466 1.50 -22.04 15.61
CA GLU A 466 1.74 -23.18 14.71
C GLU A 466 2.69 -24.20 15.37
N LEU A 467 3.70 -23.74 16.09
CA LEU A 467 4.60 -24.63 16.82
C LEU A 467 3.86 -25.43 17.90
N PHE A 468 2.97 -24.79 18.66
CA PHE A 468 2.14 -25.49 19.63
C PHE A 468 1.23 -26.54 18.99
N GLN A 469 0.66 -26.24 17.83
CA GLN A 469 -0.16 -27.20 17.07
C GLN A 469 0.70 -28.37 16.53
N ILE A 470 1.89 -28.09 16.00
CA ILE A 470 2.85 -29.13 15.57
C ILE A 470 3.22 -30.05 16.75
N TYR A 471 3.53 -29.46 17.90
CA TYR A 471 3.83 -30.20 19.12
C TYR A 471 2.68 -31.14 19.54
N ARG A 472 1.45 -30.64 19.58
CA ARG A 472 0.25 -31.44 19.89
C ARG A 472 0.05 -32.59 18.90
N GLU A 473 0.13 -32.28 17.62
CA GLU A 473 -0.05 -33.26 16.54
C GLU A 473 1.02 -34.35 16.60
N ALA A 474 2.28 -33.98 16.84
CA ALA A 474 3.36 -34.95 16.97
C ALA A 474 3.11 -35.91 18.13
N LEU A 475 2.74 -35.42 19.32
CA LEU A 475 2.42 -36.27 20.46
C LEU A 475 1.19 -37.15 20.23
N ASN A 476 0.16 -36.63 19.57
CA ASN A 476 -1.02 -37.42 19.22
C ASN A 476 -0.66 -38.53 18.21
N ASN A 477 0.20 -38.26 17.25
CA ASN A 477 0.67 -39.27 16.30
C ASN A 477 1.49 -40.36 17.01
N ILE A 478 2.34 -39.99 17.94
CA ILE A 478 3.08 -40.97 18.77
C ILE A 478 2.12 -41.85 19.58
N LYS A 479 1.13 -41.24 20.26
CA LYS A 479 0.12 -41.99 21.05
C LYS A 479 -0.68 -42.97 20.20
N LYS A 480 -1.05 -42.57 18.97
CA LYS A 480 -1.88 -43.38 18.07
C LYS A 480 -1.12 -44.46 17.31
N HIS A 481 0.14 -44.16 16.93
CA HIS A 481 0.82 -44.97 15.90
C HIS A 481 2.17 -45.54 16.33
N ALA A 482 2.88 -44.94 17.30
CA ALA A 482 4.28 -45.30 17.53
C ALA A 482 4.49 -46.48 18.47
N LYS A 483 3.50 -46.85 19.33
CA LYS A 483 3.68 -47.81 20.42
C LYS A 483 4.91 -47.53 21.30
N ALA A 484 5.26 -46.25 21.40
CA ALA A 484 6.38 -45.79 22.19
C ALA A 484 6.13 -45.96 23.69
N THR A 485 7.19 -46.04 24.48
CA THR A 485 7.13 -46.00 25.94
C THR A 485 7.70 -44.68 26.49
N HIS A 486 8.50 -43.99 25.71
CA HIS A 486 9.18 -42.76 26.10
C HIS A 486 9.24 -41.77 24.93
N VAL A 487 9.00 -40.49 25.25
CA VAL A 487 9.08 -39.37 24.29
C VAL A 487 9.87 -38.23 24.93
N VAL A 488 10.83 -37.69 24.20
CA VAL A 488 11.57 -36.48 24.57
C VAL A 488 11.22 -35.35 23.63
N VAL A 489 10.79 -34.22 24.19
CA VAL A 489 10.56 -32.99 23.44
C VAL A 489 11.56 -31.94 23.88
N LYS A 490 12.27 -31.37 22.93
CA LYS A 490 13.20 -30.28 23.17
C LYS A 490 12.78 -29.03 22.41
N LEU A 491 12.66 -27.90 23.14
CA LEU A 491 12.44 -26.58 22.57
C LEU A 491 13.64 -25.71 22.91
N SER A 492 14.28 -25.16 21.90
CA SER A 492 15.41 -24.25 22.04
C SER A 492 15.31 -23.09 21.05
N GLN A 493 15.82 -21.93 21.44
CA GLN A 493 15.89 -20.75 20.58
C GLN A 493 17.31 -20.20 20.60
N ASP A 494 17.83 -19.88 19.42
CA ASP A 494 19.00 -19.02 19.24
C ASP A 494 18.58 -17.66 18.65
N ASP A 495 19.52 -16.75 18.39
CA ASP A 495 19.23 -15.39 17.90
C ASP A 495 18.54 -15.37 16.53
N SER A 496 18.58 -16.45 15.76
CA SER A 496 18.13 -16.52 14.38
C SER A 496 17.00 -17.51 14.12
N ARG A 497 16.78 -18.47 15.03
CA ARG A 497 15.82 -19.56 14.80
C ARG A 497 15.27 -20.16 16.09
N LEU A 498 14.08 -20.73 15.97
CA LEU A 498 13.41 -21.54 16.98
C LEU A 498 13.42 -23.00 16.54
N LEU A 499 13.86 -23.89 17.41
CA LEU A 499 14.02 -25.31 17.15
C LEU A 499 13.12 -26.13 18.07
N LEU A 500 12.25 -26.95 17.47
CA LEU A 500 11.46 -27.97 18.16
C LEU A 500 11.92 -29.36 17.70
N VAL A 501 12.31 -30.21 18.64
CA VAL A 501 12.67 -31.60 18.39
C VAL A 501 11.70 -32.49 19.18
N VAL A 502 11.10 -33.47 18.52
CA VAL A 502 10.27 -34.50 19.14
C VAL A 502 10.88 -35.86 18.78
N ASP A 503 11.25 -36.64 19.79
CA ASP A 503 11.98 -37.89 19.64
C ASP A 503 11.25 -38.99 20.43
N ASP A 504 10.87 -40.08 19.78
CA ASP A 504 10.20 -41.22 20.37
C ASP A 504 10.98 -42.52 20.19
N ASN A 505 10.80 -43.47 21.10
CA ASN A 505 11.40 -44.78 21.05
C ASN A 505 10.45 -45.87 20.53
N GLY A 506 9.50 -45.51 19.69
CA GLY A 506 8.45 -46.45 19.21
C GLY A 506 8.86 -47.24 17.97
N GLU A 507 7.85 -47.67 17.19
CA GLU A 507 8.05 -48.47 15.96
C GLU A 507 8.61 -47.64 14.80
N GLY A 508 8.59 -46.27 14.89
CA GLY A 508 9.01 -45.38 13.83
C GLY A 508 8.12 -45.41 12.60
N PHE A 509 8.55 -44.77 11.52
CA PHE A 509 7.88 -44.79 10.23
C PHE A 509 8.32 -46.02 9.41
N SER A 510 7.57 -46.34 8.35
CA SER A 510 7.87 -47.46 7.44
C SER A 510 9.12 -47.24 6.57
N PHE A 511 9.80 -46.14 6.70
CA PHE A 511 11.04 -45.83 6.00
C PHE A 511 12.20 -45.67 6.97
N ALA A 512 13.42 -45.96 6.52
CA ALA A 512 14.65 -45.79 7.27
C ALA A 512 15.50 -44.67 6.67
N GLY A 513 16.06 -43.80 7.52
CA GLY A 513 16.95 -42.72 7.13
C GLY A 513 16.43 -41.35 7.57
N LYS A 514 17.14 -40.30 7.07
CA LYS A 514 16.86 -38.89 7.35
C LYS A 514 16.35 -38.22 6.09
N PHE A 515 15.16 -37.63 6.15
CA PHE A 515 14.47 -36.99 5.03
C PHE A 515 14.02 -35.58 5.40
N THR A 516 14.19 -34.66 4.48
CA THR A 516 13.63 -33.31 4.54
C THR A 516 12.13 -33.32 4.18
N GLY A 517 11.40 -32.26 4.55
CA GLY A 517 9.98 -32.13 4.21
C GLY A 517 9.70 -32.25 2.70
N ASP A 518 10.61 -31.72 1.85
CA ASP A 518 10.48 -31.78 0.39
C ASP A 518 10.75 -33.18 -0.19
N GLU A 519 11.68 -33.92 0.38
CA GLU A 519 11.93 -35.33 0.02
C GLU A 519 10.76 -36.21 0.40
N LEU A 520 10.20 -36.00 1.60
CA LEU A 520 9.00 -36.70 2.06
C LEU A 520 7.79 -36.45 1.16
N ASP A 521 7.65 -35.25 0.59
CA ASP A 521 6.56 -34.96 -0.34
C ASP A 521 6.74 -35.66 -1.69
N ARG A 522 7.95 -35.66 -2.24
CA ARG A 522 8.26 -36.39 -3.48
C ARG A 522 7.97 -37.89 -3.34
N LEU A 523 8.23 -38.43 -2.16
CA LEU A 523 7.99 -39.85 -1.86
C LEU A 523 6.57 -40.13 -1.36
N ARG A 524 5.73 -39.10 -1.14
CA ARG A 524 4.40 -39.19 -0.53
C ARG A 524 4.40 -39.85 0.85
N LEU A 525 5.43 -39.54 1.65
CA LEU A 525 5.66 -40.11 2.96
C LEU A 525 5.52 -39.04 4.08
N GLY A 526 5.46 -39.53 5.33
CA GLY A 526 5.51 -38.71 6.55
C GLY A 526 4.21 -38.03 6.94
N PRO A 527 4.23 -37.24 8.05
CA PRO A 527 3.05 -36.60 8.63
C PRO A 527 2.63 -35.36 7.84
N ILE A 528 1.55 -35.47 7.05
CA ILE A 528 1.10 -34.41 6.12
C ILE A 528 0.77 -33.11 6.88
N SER A 529 -0.03 -33.17 7.96
CA SER A 529 -0.42 -32.00 8.74
C SER A 529 0.78 -31.25 9.31
N ILE A 530 1.80 -31.94 9.81
CA ILE A 530 3.02 -31.34 10.37
C ILE A 530 3.81 -30.63 9.27
N LYS A 531 3.94 -31.26 8.09
CA LYS A 531 4.61 -30.64 6.92
C LYS A 531 3.94 -29.34 6.50
N GLU A 532 2.62 -29.35 6.35
CA GLU A 532 1.84 -28.19 5.96
C GLU A 532 1.98 -27.05 6.97
N ARG A 533 1.83 -27.34 8.27
CA ARG A 533 1.98 -26.34 9.34
C ARG A 533 3.39 -25.76 9.41
N THR A 534 4.42 -26.59 9.23
CA THR A 534 5.82 -26.10 9.20
C THR A 534 6.03 -25.12 8.06
N ARG A 535 5.44 -25.35 6.89
CA ARG A 535 5.49 -24.42 5.75
C ARG A 535 4.79 -23.10 6.02
N THR A 536 3.67 -23.09 6.77
CA THR A 536 2.95 -21.85 7.06
C THR A 536 3.79 -20.84 7.85
N VAL A 537 4.82 -21.31 8.56
CA VAL A 537 5.76 -20.47 9.32
C VAL A 537 7.13 -20.35 8.65
N ASN A 538 7.25 -20.68 7.36
CA ASN A 538 8.50 -20.71 6.62
C ASN A 538 9.58 -21.58 7.29
N GLY A 539 9.15 -22.62 8.01
CA GLY A 539 10.03 -23.53 8.74
C GLY A 539 10.51 -24.70 7.87
N PHE A 540 11.52 -25.38 8.36
CA PHE A 540 12.10 -26.58 7.76
C PHE A 540 11.79 -27.79 8.64
N LEU A 541 11.24 -28.85 8.05
CA LEU A 541 11.01 -30.12 8.71
C LEU A 541 12.07 -31.14 8.25
N THR A 542 12.62 -31.85 9.22
CA THR A 542 13.42 -33.05 9.01
C THR A 542 12.84 -34.20 9.83
N VAL A 543 12.67 -35.36 9.21
CA VAL A 543 12.23 -36.59 9.88
C VAL A 543 13.32 -37.62 9.74
N GLU A 544 13.78 -38.14 10.86
CA GLU A 544 14.72 -39.23 10.94
C GLU A 544 14.01 -40.41 11.59
N SER A 545 14.01 -41.57 10.94
CA SER A 545 13.33 -42.76 11.43
C SER A 545 14.10 -44.02 11.10
N ASN A 546 13.96 -45.00 11.99
CA ASN A 546 14.43 -46.36 11.73
C ASN A 546 13.33 -47.32 12.21
N PRO A 547 12.74 -48.15 11.34
CA PRO A 547 11.69 -49.10 11.70
C PRO A 547 12.09 -49.94 12.90
N GLY A 548 11.23 -49.95 13.94
CA GLY A 548 11.47 -50.65 15.21
C GLY A 548 12.38 -49.92 16.22
N HIS A 549 12.87 -48.72 15.90
CA HIS A 549 13.79 -47.94 16.76
C HIS A 549 13.33 -46.49 17.00
N GLY A 550 12.08 -46.17 16.63
CA GLY A 550 11.49 -44.85 16.85
C GLY A 550 11.70 -43.84 15.73
N ALA A 551 11.26 -42.62 16.00
CA ALA A 551 11.39 -41.51 15.05
C ALA A 551 11.73 -40.20 15.76
N ARG A 552 12.48 -39.35 15.04
CA ARG A 552 12.81 -37.99 15.45
C ARG A 552 12.32 -37.00 14.41
N LEU A 553 11.48 -36.08 14.87
CA LEU A 553 11.02 -34.93 14.09
C LEU A 553 11.80 -33.68 14.55
N THR A 554 12.40 -32.99 13.62
CA THR A 554 13.11 -31.72 13.86
C THR A 554 12.45 -30.63 13.04
N ILE A 555 11.96 -29.59 13.71
CA ILE A 555 11.31 -28.43 13.10
C ILE A 555 12.15 -27.20 13.42
N GLU A 556 12.67 -26.52 12.38
CA GLU A 556 13.45 -25.29 12.49
C GLU A 556 12.65 -24.15 11.88
N VAL A 557 12.40 -23.09 12.64
CA VAL A 557 11.67 -21.90 12.19
C VAL A 557 12.60 -20.68 12.27
N PRO A 558 12.90 -20.01 11.14
CA PRO A 558 13.70 -18.79 11.15
C PRO A 558 12.93 -17.65 11.82
N LEU A 559 13.63 -16.87 12.65
CA LEU A 559 13.11 -15.70 13.36
C LEU A 559 13.73 -14.42 12.75
N GLY A 560 13.58 -14.25 11.44
CA GLY A 560 14.13 -13.12 10.69
C GLY A 560 13.14 -12.01 10.42
#